data_1f46a39497efc2b9833f4ed642bd6e90
#
_entry.id   1f46a39497efc2b9833f4ed642bd6e90
#
_cell.length_a   1.000
_cell.length_b   1.000
_cell.length_c   1.000
_cell.angle_alpha   90.00
_cell.angle_beta   90.00
_cell.angle_gamma   90.00
#
_symmetry.space_group_name_H-M   'P 1'
#
loop_
_entity.id
_entity.type
_entity.pdbx_description
1 polymer ?
#
loop_
_entity_poly.entity_id
_entity_poly.type
_entity_poly.pdbx_seq_one_letter_code
_entity_poly.pdbx_strand_id
1 'polypeptide(L)'
;VQEVNSGAITRTSPYNFGLDYEIVKGIHLNASYLYGTEFGLGFTVKLNPKEPAVIGGAGKAPQPVRVRLPDNINNLGWTTIPNAQKNLRKATQDLLAKEGLALEAMSISSSTVTLRLRNERYLASAEAIGRTARILTRVMPDSVETFKIIPIARGIPLSEITLKRSDLEVLEHDGNGAALSYAAAKIT
;
A
#
# COMPACT_ATOMS: atom_id res chain seq x y z
N VAL A 1 43.45 5.66 16.35
CA VAL A 1 44.74 6.23 16.72
C VAL A 1 45.59 5.21 17.47
N GLN A 2 44.99 4.36 18.34
CA GLN A 2 45.73 3.32 19.08
C GLN A 2 46.26 2.16 18.20
N GLU A 3 45.50 1.77 17.15
CA GLU A 3 45.90 0.67 16.24
C GLU A 3 47.13 0.98 15.39
N VAL A 4 47.30 2.24 14.99
CA VAL A 4 48.50 2.70 14.25
C VAL A 4 49.74 2.66 15.13
N ASN A 5 49.60 2.93 16.43
CA ASN A 5 50.71 2.90 17.40
C ASN A 5 51.11 1.48 17.83
N SER A 6 50.23 0.46 17.63
CA SER A 6 50.52 -0.94 17.95
C SER A 6 51.35 -1.68 16.88
N GLY A 7 51.71 -1.00 15.78
CA GLY A 7 52.43 -1.62 14.65
C GLY A 7 51.61 -2.61 13.81
N ALA A 8 50.33 -2.71 14.06
CA ALA A 8 49.43 -3.59 13.30
C ALA A 8 49.15 -3.04 11.89
N ILE A 9 49.31 -1.72 11.68
CA ILE A 9 49.06 -1.06 10.39
C ILE A 9 50.32 -0.30 9.99
N THR A 10 50.87 -0.62 8.82
CA THR A 10 52.04 0.08 8.27
C THR A 10 51.58 1.31 7.47
N ARG A 11 51.96 2.50 7.95
CA ARG A 11 51.62 3.74 7.28
C ARG A 11 52.72 4.14 6.29
N THR A 12 52.41 4.11 4.97
CA THR A 12 53.31 4.54 3.89
C THR A 12 52.91 5.89 3.30
N SER A 13 51.67 6.36 3.54
CA SER A 13 51.15 7.64 3.05
C SER A 13 50.40 8.40 4.15
N PRO A 14 50.52 9.74 4.22
CA PRO A 14 49.69 10.57 5.10
C PRO A 14 48.29 10.80 4.57
N TYR A 15 48.01 10.45 3.30
CA TYR A 15 46.74 10.72 2.63
C TYR A 15 45.83 9.51 2.70
N ASN A 16 44.54 9.78 2.94
CA ASN A 16 43.46 8.80 2.92
C ASN A 16 42.42 9.25 1.88
N PHE A 17 41.90 8.33 1.10
CA PHE A 17 40.90 8.60 0.10
C PHE A 17 39.67 7.72 0.41
N GLY A 18 38.51 8.28 0.22
CA GLY A 18 37.26 7.53 0.37
C GLY A 18 36.23 7.94 -0.69
N LEU A 19 35.44 6.98 -1.14
CA LEU A 19 34.31 7.16 -2.02
C LEU A 19 33.08 6.57 -1.36
N ASP A 20 31.99 7.33 -1.31
CA ASP A 20 30.67 6.88 -0.88
C ASP A 20 29.71 7.05 -2.05
N TYR A 21 29.02 5.98 -2.42
CA TYR A 21 28.07 5.97 -3.52
C TYR A 21 26.71 5.42 -3.08
N GLU A 22 25.66 6.24 -3.20
CA GLU A 22 24.29 5.84 -2.91
C GLU A 22 23.70 5.08 -4.12
N ILE A 23 23.50 3.76 -3.98
CA ILE A 23 22.95 2.89 -5.03
C ILE A 23 21.45 3.12 -5.18
N VAL A 24 20.75 3.11 -4.05
CA VAL A 24 19.34 3.44 -3.91
C VAL A 24 19.15 4.21 -2.62
N LYS A 25 18.07 4.98 -2.49
CA LYS A 25 17.81 5.81 -1.33
C LYS A 25 18.03 5.05 -0.02
N GLY A 26 18.99 5.49 0.75
CA GLY A 26 19.34 4.90 2.05
C GLY A 26 20.30 3.72 2.01
N ILE A 27 20.79 3.28 0.84
CA ILE A 27 21.78 2.20 0.71
C ILE A 27 23.04 2.76 0.07
N HIS A 28 24.12 2.74 0.81
CA HIS A 28 25.43 3.25 0.39
C HIS A 28 26.46 2.14 0.28
N LEU A 29 27.26 2.17 -0.76
CA LEU A 29 28.53 1.46 -0.85
C LEU A 29 29.63 2.48 -0.63
N ASN A 30 30.60 2.13 0.23
CA ASN A 30 31.79 2.94 0.45
C ASN A 30 33.04 2.11 0.23
N ALA A 31 34.02 2.76 -0.37
CA ALA A 31 35.36 2.22 -0.57
C ALA A 31 36.36 3.23 0.01
N SER A 32 37.36 2.75 0.70
CA SER A 32 38.41 3.59 1.29
C SER A 32 39.79 3.01 1.03
N TYR A 33 40.76 3.92 0.82
CA TYR A 33 42.15 3.60 0.77
C TYR A 33 42.87 4.42 1.84
N LEU A 34 43.44 3.71 2.79
CA LEU A 34 43.99 4.32 4.02
C LEU A 34 45.45 4.02 4.16
N TYR A 35 46.21 4.98 4.68
CA TYR A 35 47.62 4.84 5.04
C TYR A 35 48.57 4.43 3.90
N GLY A 36 48.10 4.35 2.64
CA GLY A 36 48.88 3.88 1.50
C GLY A 36 49.00 2.37 1.37
N THR A 37 48.41 1.58 2.26
CA THR A 37 48.52 0.12 2.31
C THR A 37 47.21 -0.58 2.53
N GLU A 38 46.22 0.09 3.15
CA GLU A 38 44.98 -0.55 3.54
C GLU A 38 43.83 -0.21 2.57
N PHE A 39 43.09 -1.20 2.17
CA PHE A 39 41.88 -1.06 1.36
C PHE A 39 40.65 -1.53 2.14
N GLY A 40 39.68 -0.65 2.30
CA GLY A 40 38.42 -0.93 2.99
C GLY A 40 37.22 -0.87 2.04
N LEU A 41 36.33 -1.84 2.19
CA LEU A 41 35.00 -1.82 1.57
C LEU A 41 33.94 -1.81 2.68
N GLY A 42 32.95 -0.96 2.54
CA GLY A 42 31.86 -0.85 3.50
C GLY A 42 30.50 -0.77 2.84
N PHE A 43 29.52 -1.14 3.62
CA PHE A 43 28.11 -1.09 3.24
C PHE A 43 27.33 -0.43 4.38
N THR A 44 26.57 0.62 4.05
CA THR A 44 25.80 1.38 5.04
C THR A 44 24.33 1.41 4.65
N VAL A 45 23.44 1.04 5.58
CA VAL A 45 21.99 1.18 5.43
C VAL A 45 21.50 2.28 6.36
N LYS A 46 20.94 3.35 5.79
CA LYS A 46 20.29 4.44 6.53
C LYS A 46 18.78 4.17 6.57
N LEU A 47 18.27 3.83 7.73
CA LEU A 47 16.85 3.65 7.96
C LEU A 47 16.23 4.96 8.42
N ASN A 48 15.29 5.49 7.64
CA ASN A 48 14.48 6.64 8.04
C ASN A 48 13.10 6.16 8.50
N PRO A 49 12.74 6.25 9.79
CA PRO A 49 11.44 5.82 10.29
C PRO A 49 10.25 6.55 9.64
N LYS A 50 10.48 7.77 9.15
CA LYS A 50 9.45 8.58 8.46
C LYS A 50 9.29 8.19 6.98
N GLU A 51 10.29 7.56 6.39
CA GLU A 51 10.31 7.13 4.99
C GLU A 51 10.84 5.69 4.93
N PRO A 52 9.99 4.69 5.17
CA PRO A 52 10.44 3.30 5.20
C PRO A 52 11.05 2.90 3.85
N ALA A 53 12.26 2.32 3.90
CA ALA A 53 12.97 1.85 2.71
C ALA A 53 12.32 0.58 2.11
N VAL A 54 11.50 -0.11 2.90
CA VAL A 54 10.82 -1.35 2.50
C VAL A 54 9.34 -1.07 2.28
N ILE A 55 8.86 -1.42 1.09
CA ILE A 55 7.43 -1.37 0.74
C ILE A 55 6.68 -2.35 1.66
N GLY A 56 5.75 -1.86 2.48
CA GLY A 56 4.93 -2.68 3.39
C GLY A 56 5.09 -2.39 4.88
N GLY A 57 6.08 -1.55 5.29
CA GLY A 57 6.16 -0.96 6.63
C GLY A 57 5.11 0.14 6.84
N ALA A 58 5.31 1.11 7.72
CA ALA A 58 4.41 2.23 7.96
C ALA A 58 4.08 2.99 6.66
N GLY A 59 3.19 2.46 5.86
CA GLY A 59 2.71 3.05 4.63
C GLY A 59 1.94 4.35 4.91
N LYS A 60 1.75 5.19 3.90
CA LYS A 60 0.86 6.35 3.99
C LYS A 60 -0.52 5.92 4.49
N ALA A 61 -1.12 6.74 5.34
CA ALA A 61 -2.50 6.53 5.77
C ALA A 61 -3.42 6.30 4.56
N PRO A 62 -4.39 5.39 4.65
CA PRO A 62 -5.36 5.19 3.59
C PRO A 62 -6.16 6.46 3.36
N GLN A 63 -6.68 6.62 2.15
CA GLN A 63 -7.64 7.69 1.87
C GLN A 63 -8.87 7.52 2.78
N PRO A 64 -9.46 8.61 3.31
CA PRO A 64 -10.65 8.50 4.13
C PRO A 64 -11.84 7.97 3.33
N VAL A 65 -12.80 7.37 4.00
CA VAL A 65 -14.09 6.99 3.43
C VAL A 65 -14.79 8.24 2.89
N ARG A 66 -15.36 8.14 1.69
CA ARG A 66 -16.21 9.19 1.15
C ARG A 66 -17.64 8.95 1.60
N VAL A 67 -18.17 9.85 2.41
CA VAL A 67 -19.58 9.86 2.81
C VAL A 67 -20.43 10.34 1.65
N ARG A 68 -21.55 9.66 1.40
CA ARG A 68 -22.53 10.01 0.36
C ARG A 68 -23.44 11.15 0.80
N LEU A 69 -23.95 11.87 -0.20
CA LEU A 69 -25.07 12.78 0.03
C LEU A 69 -26.39 11.98 0.05
N PRO A 70 -27.28 12.20 1.04
CA PRO A 70 -28.54 11.44 1.18
C PRO A 70 -29.38 11.41 -0.10
N ASP A 71 -29.44 12.53 -0.82
CA ASP A 71 -30.26 12.65 -2.03
C ASP A 71 -29.76 11.80 -3.21
N ASN A 72 -28.49 11.38 -3.18
CA ASN A 72 -27.87 10.64 -4.27
C ASN A 72 -27.91 9.10 -4.11
N ILE A 73 -28.34 8.61 -2.97
CA ILE A 73 -28.29 7.16 -2.65
C ILE A 73 -29.11 6.34 -3.66
N ASN A 74 -30.22 6.88 -4.14
CA ASN A 74 -31.11 6.21 -5.11
C ASN A 74 -30.87 6.63 -6.57
N ASN A 75 -29.80 7.40 -6.84
CA ASN A 75 -29.54 7.90 -8.18
C ASN A 75 -28.89 6.80 -9.04
N LEU A 76 -29.68 6.26 -9.96
CA LEU A 76 -29.27 5.24 -10.95
C LEU A 76 -28.89 5.84 -12.31
N GLY A 77 -28.83 7.16 -12.46
CA GLY A 77 -28.55 7.83 -13.74
C GLY A 77 -27.24 7.37 -14.39
N TRP A 78 -26.23 6.93 -13.59
CA TRP A 78 -24.98 6.42 -14.12
C TRP A 78 -25.13 5.14 -14.97
N THR A 79 -26.21 4.35 -14.76
CA THR A 79 -26.44 3.07 -15.49
C THR A 79 -26.76 3.31 -16.95
N THR A 80 -27.26 4.49 -17.30
CA THR A 80 -27.61 4.88 -18.68
C THR A 80 -26.44 5.53 -19.43
N ILE A 81 -25.33 5.83 -18.73
CA ILE A 81 -24.16 6.49 -19.33
C ILE A 81 -23.36 5.45 -20.13
N PRO A 82 -23.10 5.68 -21.44
CA PRO A 82 -22.28 4.77 -22.24
C PRO A 82 -20.89 4.57 -21.61
N ASN A 83 -20.44 3.32 -21.56
CA ASN A 83 -19.15 2.92 -21.00
C ASN A 83 -18.95 3.23 -19.50
N ALA A 84 -19.99 3.58 -18.73
CA ALA A 84 -19.85 3.89 -17.30
C ALA A 84 -19.13 2.78 -16.54
N GLN A 85 -19.53 1.52 -16.72
CA GLN A 85 -18.90 0.38 -16.05
C GLN A 85 -17.41 0.23 -16.42
N LYS A 86 -17.06 0.44 -17.70
CA LYS A 86 -15.66 0.39 -18.16
C LYS A 86 -14.83 1.49 -17.51
N ASN A 87 -15.38 2.70 -17.41
CA ASN A 87 -14.69 3.84 -16.81
C ASN A 87 -14.53 3.63 -15.29
N LEU A 88 -15.56 3.16 -14.59
CA LEU A 88 -15.50 2.82 -13.17
C LEU A 88 -14.46 1.73 -12.89
N ARG A 89 -14.43 0.67 -13.73
CA ARG A 89 -13.43 -0.38 -13.63
C ARG A 89 -12.02 0.18 -13.79
N LYS A 90 -11.78 1.01 -14.80
CA LYS A 90 -10.47 1.62 -15.04
C LYS A 90 -10.05 2.50 -13.87
N ALA A 91 -10.93 3.39 -13.40
CA ALA A 91 -10.64 4.25 -12.26
C ALA A 91 -10.32 3.45 -10.99
N THR A 92 -11.06 2.36 -10.74
CA THR A 92 -10.78 1.45 -9.63
C THR A 92 -9.42 0.78 -9.78
N GLN A 93 -9.10 0.27 -10.97
CA GLN A 93 -7.83 -0.38 -11.28
C GLN A 93 -6.65 0.58 -11.06
N ASP A 94 -6.75 1.81 -11.55
CA ASP A 94 -5.69 2.82 -11.44
C ASP A 94 -5.42 3.23 -9.97
N LEU A 95 -6.47 3.32 -9.15
CA LEU A 95 -6.32 3.63 -7.73
C LEU A 95 -5.80 2.44 -6.92
N LEU A 96 -6.27 1.23 -7.18
CA LEU A 96 -5.74 0.02 -6.55
C LEU A 96 -4.26 -0.19 -6.87
N ALA A 97 -3.86 0.03 -8.12
CA ALA A 97 -2.46 -0.09 -8.52
C ALA A 97 -1.53 0.86 -7.76
N LYS A 98 -1.98 2.09 -7.46
CA LYS A 98 -1.22 3.05 -6.62
C LYS A 98 -1.00 2.54 -5.18
N GLU A 99 -1.90 1.70 -4.70
CA GLU A 99 -1.78 1.05 -3.39
C GLU A 99 -1.03 -0.29 -3.44
N GLY A 100 -0.55 -0.72 -4.61
CA GLY A 100 0.10 -2.02 -4.79
C GLY A 100 -0.88 -3.19 -4.70
N LEU A 101 -2.10 -2.96 -5.17
CA LEU A 101 -3.18 -3.93 -5.25
C LEU A 101 -3.57 -4.15 -6.70
N ALA A 102 -3.72 -5.39 -7.14
CA ALA A 102 -4.08 -5.71 -8.51
C ALA A 102 -5.55 -6.11 -8.61
N LEU A 103 -6.28 -5.45 -9.53
CA LEU A 103 -7.66 -5.80 -9.85
C LEU A 103 -7.69 -6.91 -10.91
N GLU A 104 -8.09 -8.11 -10.52
CA GLU A 104 -8.18 -9.26 -11.44
C GLU A 104 -9.52 -9.28 -12.20
N ALA A 105 -10.61 -9.10 -11.50
CA ALA A 105 -11.95 -9.07 -12.10
C ALA A 105 -12.85 -8.09 -11.33
N MET A 106 -13.87 -7.55 -12.03
CA MET A 106 -14.85 -6.66 -11.42
C MET A 106 -16.16 -6.75 -12.17
N SER A 107 -17.25 -6.84 -11.42
CA SER A 107 -18.63 -6.69 -11.92
C SER A 107 -19.37 -5.66 -11.07
N ILE A 108 -20.22 -4.87 -11.71
CA ILE A 108 -20.98 -3.80 -11.06
C ILE A 108 -22.44 -3.95 -11.43
N SER A 109 -23.30 -3.94 -10.43
CA SER A 109 -24.76 -3.80 -10.59
C SER A 109 -25.22 -2.45 -10.03
N SER A 110 -26.53 -2.19 -10.04
CA SER A 110 -27.10 -0.93 -9.53
C SER A 110 -26.77 -0.65 -8.05
N SER A 111 -26.63 -1.69 -7.24
CA SER A 111 -26.41 -1.58 -5.79
C SER A 111 -25.23 -2.37 -5.25
N THR A 112 -24.57 -3.17 -6.09
CA THR A 112 -23.51 -4.08 -5.64
C THR A 112 -22.31 -4.02 -6.59
N VAL A 113 -21.12 -3.97 -6.03
CA VAL A 113 -19.86 -4.21 -6.75
C VAL A 113 -19.21 -5.47 -6.20
N THR A 114 -18.79 -6.37 -7.09
CA THR A 114 -18.01 -7.55 -6.76
C THR A 114 -16.67 -7.45 -7.46
N LEU A 115 -15.57 -7.63 -6.72
CA LEU A 115 -14.24 -7.60 -7.30
C LEU A 115 -13.34 -8.71 -6.75
N ARG A 116 -12.40 -9.15 -7.60
CA ARG A 116 -11.32 -10.05 -7.24
C ARG A 116 -10.03 -9.26 -7.11
N LEU A 117 -9.38 -9.38 -5.97
CA LEU A 117 -8.25 -8.56 -5.56
C LEU A 117 -7.02 -9.41 -5.30
N ARG A 118 -5.90 -9.11 -5.95
CA ARG A 118 -4.60 -9.65 -5.58
C ARG A 118 -3.83 -8.60 -4.78
N ASN A 119 -3.41 -8.99 -3.59
CA ASN A 119 -2.59 -8.15 -2.70
C ASN A 119 -1.11 -8.43 -2.96
N GLU A 120 -0.38 -7.41 -3.44
CA GLU A 120 1.05 -7.50 -3.74
C GLU A 120 1.90 -6.71 -2.75
N ARG A 121 1.27 -6.03 -1.79
CA ARG A 121 1.98 -5.08 -0.93
C ARG A 121 1.81 -5.33 0.57
N TYR A 122 0.61 -5.59 1.03
CA TYR A 122 0.30 -5.58 2.46
C TYR A 122 0.47 -6.97 3.07
N LEU A 123 1.12 -7.04 4.25
CA LEU A 123 1.25 -8.30 4.99
C LEU A 123 -0.10 -8.79 5.52
N ALA A 124 -0.93 -7.85 6.00
CA ALA A 124 -2.27 -8.17 6.48
C ALA A 124 -3.31 -8.04 5.36
N SER A 125 -4.00 -9.13 5.03
CA SER A 125 -5.09 -9.09 4.06
C SER A 125 -6.21 -8.14 4.47
N ALA A 126 -6.48 -8.00 5.78
CA ALA A 126 -7.46 -7.05 6.30
C ALA A 126 -7.13 -5.58 5.93
N GLU A 127 -5.85 -5.21 5.91
CA GLU A 127 -5.42 -3.87 5.47
C GLU A 127 -5.70 -3.66 3.98
N ALA A 128 -5.37 -4.64 3.13
CA ALA A 128 -5.66 -4.60 1.71
C ALA A 128 -7.17 -4.45 1.43
N ILE A 129 -8.00 -5.19 2.16
CA ILE A 129 -9.47 -5.14 2.07
C ILE A 129 -9.99 -3.77 2.51
N GLY A 130 -9.55 -3.27 3.66
CA GLY A 130 -9.96 -1.96 4.18
C GLY A 130 -9.60 -0.81 3.24
N ARG A 131 -8.38 -0.82 2.65
CA ARG A 131 -7.95 0.17 1.65
C ARG A 131 -8.78 0.06 0.37
N THR A 132 -9.07 -1.16 -0.08
CA THR A 132 -9.94 -1.40 -1.23
C THR A 132 -11.35 -0.85 -1.00
N ALA A 133 -11.93 -1.13 0.18
CA ALA A 133 -13.26 -0.61 0.54
C ALA A 133 -13.31 0.92 0.50
N ARG A 134 -12.29 1.61 1.03
CA ARG A 134 -12.19 3.07 0.98
C ARG A 134 -12.08 3.60 -0.46
N ILE A 135 -11.32 2.93 -1.31
CA ILE A 135 -11.25 3.27 -2.75
C ILE A 135 -12.63 3.13 -3.39
N LEU A 136 -13.35 2.04 -3.10
CA LEU A 136 -14.70 1.82 -3.63
C LEU A 136 -15.68 2.92 -3.21
N THR A 137 -15.63 3.41 -1.96
CA THR A 137 -16.49 4.52 -1.54
C THR A 137 -16.27 5.79 -2.35
N ARG A 138 -15.08 5.98 -2.93
CA ARG A 138 -14.70 7.17 -3.71
C ARG A 138 -15.01 7.04 -5.19
N VAL A 139 -14.91 5.83 -5.74
CA VAL A 139 -15.05 5.58 -7.18
C VAL A 139 -16.47 5.15 -7.54
N MET A 140 -17.12 4.35 -6.68
CA MET A 140 -18.43 3.84 -6.99
C MET A 140 -19.51 4.93 -6.89
N PRO A 141 -20.53 4.88 -7.76
CA PRO A 141 -21.73 5.71 -7.65
C PRO A 141 -22.38 5.55 -6.29
N ASP A 142 -23.08 6.58 -5.86
CA ASP A 142 -23.67 6.64 -4.51
C ASP A 142 -24.78 5.59 -4.28
N SER A 143 -25.38 5.06 -5.35
CA SER A 143 -26.35 3.94 -5.29
C SER A 143 -25.72 2.58 -4.97
N VAL A 144 -24.39 2.43 -5.15
CA VAL A 144 -23.70 1.16 -4.86
C VAL A 144 -23.45 1.07 -3.35
N GLU A 145 -24.24 0.20 -2.71
CA GLU A 145 -24.25 0.00 -1.25
C GLU A 145 -23.38 -1.19 -0.83
N THR A 146 -23.38 -2.27 -1.59
CA THR A 146 -22.74 -3.52 -1.18
C THR A 146 -21.43 -3.73 -1.91
N PHE A 147 -20.36 -3.90 -1.15
CA PHE A 147 -19.02 -4.21 -1.67
C PHE A 147 -18.67 -5.66 -1.34
N LYS A 148 -18.47 -6.48 -2.37
CA LYS A 148 -18.02 -7.87 -2.27
C LYS A 148 -16.58 -7.95 -2.74
N ILE A 149 -15.68 -8.22 -1.83
CA ILE A 149 -14.23 -8.28 -2.08
C ILE A 149 -13.78 -9.72 -1.91
N ILE A 150 -13.20 -10.29 -2.96
CA ILE A 150 -12.68 -11.65 -2.98
C ILE A 150 -11.16 -11.58 -3.17
N PRO A 151 -10.37 -11.73 -2.10
CA PRO A 151 -8.92 -11.83 -2.21
C PRO A 151 -8.52 -13.06 -3.02
N ILE A 152 -7.45 -12.92 -3.83
CA ILE A 152 -6.85 -14.02 -4.56
C ILE A 152 -5.45 -14.27 -4.01
N ALA A 153 -5.17 -15.52 -3.63
CA ALA A 153 -3.84 -15.97 -3.25
C ALA A 153 -3.37 -17.07 -4.21
N ARG A 154 -2.23 -16.86 -4.84
CA ARG A 154 -1.64 -17.84 -5.79
C ARG A 154 -2.61 -18.31 -6.88
N GLY A 155 -3.45 -17.39 -7.38
CA GLY A 155 -4.44 -17.69 -8.40
C GLY A 155 -5.75 -18.32 -7.89
N ILE A 156 -5.86 -18.59 -6.58
CA ILE A 156 -7.05 -19.22 -5.97
C ILE A 156 -7.87 -18.14 -5.25
N PRO A 157 -9.17 -18.00 -5.56
CA PRO A 157 -10.07 -17.14 -4.79
C PRO A 157 -10.19 -17.65 -3.35
N LEU A 158 -10.13 -16.73 -2.39
CA LEU A 158 -10.40 -16.99 -0.98
C LEU A 158 -11.85 -16.65 -0.63
N SER A 159 -12.15 -16.54 0.66
CA SER A 159 -13.46 -16.14 1.17
C SER A 159 -13.94 -14.80 0.59
N GLU A 160 -15.21 -14.68 0.28
CA GLU A 160 -15.85 -13.43 -0.08
C GLU A 160 -16.13 -12.60 1.17
N ILE A 161 -15.63 -11.38 1.21
CA ILE A 161 -15.87 -10.41 2.26
C ILE A 161 -16.90 -9.40 1.74
N THR A 162 -18.08 -9.38 2.35
CA THR A 162 -19.15 -8.44 2.03
C THR A 162 -19.19 -7.33 3.08
N LEU A 163 -19.07 -6.08 2.61
CA LEU A 163 -19.13 -4.87 3.42
C LEU A 163 -20.27 -3.98 2.91
N LYS A 164 -20.96 -3.31 3.82
CA LYS A 164 -21.92 -2.28 3.46
C LYS A 164 -21.24 -0.91 3.51
N ARG A 165 -21.50 -0.10 2.49
CA ARG A 165 -20.95 1.25 2.40
C ARG A 165 -21.44 2.13 3.54
N SER A 166 -22.72 2.02 3.92
CA SER A 166 -23.31 2.73 5.06
C SER A 166 -22.56 2.47 6.37
N ASP A 167 -22.17 1.21 6.62
CA ASP A 167 -21.41 0.85 7.82
C ASP A 167 -20.03 1.52 7.81
N LEU A 168 -19.34 1.53 6.67
CA LEU A 168 -18.05 2.18 6.52
C LEU A 168 -18.14 3.69 6.74
N GLU A 169 -19.20 4.34 6.23
CA GLU A 169 -19.42 5.78 6.37
C GLU A 169 -19.68 6.19 7.82
N VAL A 170 -20.39 5.36 8.59
CA VAL A 170 -20.67 5.62 10.00
C VAL A 170 -19.45 5.34 10.90
N LEU A 171 -18.74 4.26 10.62
CA LEU A 171 -17.67 3.76 11.48
C LEU A 171 -16.30 4.41 11.24
N GLU A 172 -16.14 5.23 10.19
CA GLU A 172 -14.83 5.82 9.81
C GLU A 172 -14.20 6.65 10.95
N HIS A 173 -15.01 7.34 11.71
CA HIS A 173 -14.54 8.23 12.79
C HIS A 173 -14.70 7.62 14.20
N ASP A 174 -15.15 6.38 14.30
CA ASP A 174 -15.25 5.68 15.58
C ASP A 174 -13.86 5.22 16.03
N GLY A 175 -13.55 5.42 17.31
CA GLY A 175 -12.28 4.98 17.90
C GLY A 175 -12.07 3.46 17.82
N ASN A 176 -13.15 2.68 17.71
CA ASN A 176 -13.18 1.23 17.55
C ASN A 176 -13.59 0.82 16.13
N GLY A 177 -13.58 1.74 15.17
CA GLY A 177 -14.14 1.56 13.83
C GLY A 177 -13.61 0.33 13.09
N ALA A 178 -12.35 -0.05 13.28
CA ALA A 178 -11.78 -1.25 12.67
C ALA A 178 -12.42 -2.55 13.19
N ALA A 179 -12.62 -2.67 14.51
CA ALA A 179 -13.25 -3.85 15.14
C ALA A 179 -14.73 -3.93 14.77
N LEU A 180 -15.43 -2.79 14.79
CA LEU A 180 -16.84 -2.71 14.42
C LEU A 180 -17.07 -3.01 12.94
N SER A 181 -16.20 -2.51 12.05
CA SER A 181 -16.25 -2.84 10.61
C SER A 181 -16.03 -4.33 10.37
N TYR A 182 -15.12 -4.97 11.11
CA TYR A 182 -14.92 -6.42 11.03
C TYR A 182 -16.16 -7.18 11.51
N ALA A 183 -16.77 -6.75 12.64
CA ALA A 183 -17.97 -7.38 13.18
C ALA A 183 -19.19 -7.23 12.24
N ALA A 184 -19.30 -6.12 11.51
CA ALA A 184 -20.36 -5.88 10.53
C ALA A 184 -20.11 -6.61 9.20
N ALA A 185 -18.87 -7.04 8.91
CA ALA A 185 -18.51 -7.74 7.69
C ALA A 185 -19.09 -9.16 7.65
N LYS A 186 -19.68 -9.55 6.53
CA LYS A 186 -20.08 -10.93 6.30
C LYS A 186 -18.97 -11.64 5.51
N ILE A 187 -18.46 -12.75 6.05
CA ILE A 187 -17.44 -13.59 5.43
C ILE A 187 -18.06 -14.93 5.03
N THR A 188 -17.94 -15.31 3.75
CA THR A 188 -18.50 -16.56 3.19
C THR A 188 -17.49 -17.27 2.30
#